data_414a8770c581eaab2664bef905c91ea9
#
_entry.id   414a8770c581eaab2664bef905c91ea9
#
_cell.length_a   1.000
_cell.length_b   1.000
_cell.length_c   1.000
_cell.angle_alpha   90.00
_cell.angle_beta   90.00
_cell.angle_gamma   90.00
#
_symmetry.space_group_name_H-M   'P 1'
#
loop_
_entity.id
_entity.type
_entity.pdbx_description
1 polymer ?
#
loop_
_entity_poly.entity_id
_entity_poly.type
_entity_poly.pdbx_seq_one_letter_code
_entity_poly.pdbx_strand_id
1 'polypeptide(L)'
;MRPQRWLWFDALLVALATCVMNAESQAHSASDAYLTLTVQNAAAGATARTVVHGQWDIALRDLDFALKLDDNGDGKIVWGELRQHQKSVSDFAYGQILFFGDGQACRIEPTRQAVDFHADGAYAALFFDAECDAAAKRLTVDYKLFFRIDPSHRGILVLRSADKVATAVLSPANAKIDIGL
;
A
#
# COMPACT_ATOMS: atom_id res chain seq x y z
N MET A 1 63.53 -11.70 28.59
CA MET A 1 63.14 -11.66 27.20
C MET A 1 61.69 -12.19 27.11
N ARG A 2 60.69 -11.32 26.96
CA ARG A 2 59.29 -11.73 26.78
C ARG A 2 59.07 -12.01 25.31
N PRO A 3 58.43 -13.11 24.92
CA PRO A 3 58.30 -13.48 23.52
C PRO A 3 57.27 -12.55 22.83
N GLN A 4 57.72 -11.87 21.80
CA GLN A 4 57.00 -10.93 20.92
C GLN A 4 55.82 -11.56 20.13
N ARG A 5 55.59 -12.85 20.33
CA ARG A 5 54.60 -13.63 19.60
C ARG A 5 53.16 -13.39 20.07
N TRP A 6 52.94 -12.88 21.28
CA TRP A 6 51.58 -12.65 21.82
C TRP A 6 50.93 -11.36 21.27
N LEU A 7 51.74 -10.36 20.93
CA LEU A 7 51.24 -9.10 20.40
C LEU A 7 50.55 -9.24 19.01
N TRP A 8 50.95 -10.26 18.24
CA TRP A 8 50.36 -10.51 16.92
C TRP A 8 49.01 -11.24 16.99
N PHE A 9 48.79 -12.05 18.02
CA PHE A 9 47.50 -12.73 18.23
C PHE A 9 46.40 -11.74 18.68
N ASP A 10 46.76 -10.80 19.56
CA ASP A 10 45.81 -9.77 20.02
C ASP A 10 45.46 -8.80 18.91
N ALA A 11 46.40 -8.42 18.04
CA ALA A 11 46.16 -7.57 16.89
C ALA A 11 45.25 -8.27 15.83
N LEU A 12 45.41 -9.58 15.65
CA LEU A 12 44.58 -10.36 14.69
C LEU A 12 43.16 -10.54 15.22
N LEU A 13 42.96 -10.73 16.52
CA LEU A 13 41.66 -10.83 17.17
C LEU A 13 40.90 -9.52 17.13
N VAL A 14 41.56 -8.39 17.32
CA VAL A 14 40.93 -7.05 17.20
C VAL A 14 40.56 -6.73 15.75
N ALA A 15 41.40 -7.09 14.77
CA ALA A 15 41.11 -6.90 13.37
C ALA A 15 39.90 -7.78 12.88
N LEU A 16 39.78 -9.00 13.43
CA LEU A 16 38.63 -9.86 13.09
C LEU A 16 37.35 -9.37 13.74
N ALA A 17 37.38 -8.79 14.93
CA ALA A 17 36.22 -8.23 15.61
C ALA A 17 35.68 -6.99 14.93
N THR A 18 36.52 -6.17 14.28
CA THR A 18 36.05 -4.97 13.54
C THR A 18 35.43 -5.28 12.19
N CYS A 19 35.72 -6.42 11.57
CA CYS A 19 35.08 -6.84 10.29
C CYS A 19 33.63 -7.32 10.45
N VAL A 20 33.20 -7.70 11.64
CA VAL A 20 31.85 -8.24 11.88
C VAL A 20 30.81 -7.14 12.13
N MET A 21 31.22 -5.88 12.35
CA MET A 21 30.32 -4.79 12.74
C MET A 21 29.74 -3.99 11.56
N ASN A 22 30.07 -4.31 10.31
CA ASN A 22 29.53 -3.63 9.12
C ASN A 22 28.53 -4.48 8.34
N ALA A 23 27.77 -5.38 8.97
CA ALA A 23 26.55 -5.87 8.39
C ALA A 23 25.52 -4.73 8.48
N GLU A 24 25.50 -3.84 7.50
CA GLU A 24 24.34 -2.99 7.27
C GLU A 24 23.15 -3.94 7.09
N SER A 25 22.34 -4.05 8.15
CA SER A 25 21.04 -4.67 8.06
C SER A 25 20.23 -3.79 7.10
N GLN A 26 20.22 -4.14 5.83
CA GLN A 26 19.21 -3.65 4.91
C GLN A 26 17.89 -4.18 5.42
N ALA A 27 17.27 -3.43 6.34
CA ALA A 27 15.87 -3.60 6.63
C ALA A 27 15.14 -3.32 5.31
N HIS A 28 14.75 -4.38 4.59
CA HIS A 28 13.84 -4.25 3.48
C HIS A 28 12.63 -3.51 4.04
N SER A 29 12.41 -2.26 3.61
CA SER A 29 11.19 -1.55 3.95
C SER A 29 10.03 -2.39 3.42
N ALA A 30 9.11 -2.74 4.30
CA ALA A 30 7.94 -3.52 3.92
C ALA A 30 7.21 -2.79 2.77
N SER A 31 6.74 -3.56 1.80
CA SER A 31 5.89 -3.04 0.73
C SER A 31 4.47 -2.95 1.29
N ASP A 32 4.09 -1.75 1.74
CA ASP A 32 2.77 -1.49 2.31
C ASP A 32 2.01 -0.46 1.47
N ALA A 33 0.70 -0.64 1.37
CA ALA A 33 -0.22 0.38 0.87
C ALA A 33 -1.32 0.63 1.90
N TYR A 34 -1.81 1.87 1.98
CA TYR A 34 -2.80 2.27 2.96
C TYR A 34 -4.12 2.56 2.26
N LEU A 35 -5.17 1.84 2.65
CA LEU A 35 -6.51 1.99 2.11
C LEU A 35 -7.45 2.52 3.19
N THR A 36 -7.80 3.80 3.11
CA THR A 36 -8.77 4.44 4.00
C THR A 36 -10.11 4.56 3.30
N LEU A 37 -11.15 3.99 3.89
CA LEU A 37 -12.50 3.97 3.38
C LEU A 37 -13.45 4.69 4.35
N THR A 38 -14.33 5.55 3.83
CA THR A 38 -15.40 6.18 4.59
C THR A 38 -16.74 5.86 3.92
N VAL A 39 -17.61 5.19 4.65
CA VAL A 39 -18.92 4.78 4.14
C VAL A 39 -19.95 5.87 4.42
N GLN A 40 -20.66 6.28 3.37
CA GLN A 40 -21.84 7.13 3.47
C GLN A 40 -23.05 6.34 2.96
N ASN A 41 -24.02 6.17 3.83
CA ASN A 41 -25.33 5.67 3.41
C ASN A 41 -26.19 6.86 2.96
N ALA A 42 -26.51 6.94 1.68
CA ALA A 42 -27.43 7.95 1.18
C ALA A 42 -28.82 7.72 1.77
N ALA A 43 -29.55 8.84 1.96
CA ALA A 43 -30.82 8.95 2.68
C ALA A 43 -31.81 7.80 2.46
N ALA A 44 -32.62 7.52 3.49
CA ALA A 44 -33.69 6.53 3.47
C ALA A 44 -34.69 6.81 2.35
N GLY A 45 -35.02 5.79 1.56
CA GLY A 45 -36.03 5.84 0.49
C GLY A 45 -35.75 4.84 -0.63
N ALA A 46 -36.55 4.84 -1.67
CA ALA A 46 -36.46 3.93 -2.81
C ALA A 46 -35.16 4.06 -3.66
N THR A 47 -34.32 5.06 -3.35
CA THR A 47 -33.03 5.33 -4.00
C THR A 47 -31.87 5.22 -3.01
N ALA A 48 -32.05 4.53 -1.87
CA ALA A 48 -30.99 4.33 -0.90
C ALA A 48 -29.83 3.53 -1.53
N ARG A 49 -28.66 4.12 -1.57
CA ARG A 49 -27.43 3.51 -2.07
C ARG A 49 -26.31 3.67 -1.05
N THR A 50 -25.31 2.81 -1.12
CA THR A 50 -24.07 2.96 -0.34
C THR A 50 -23.00 3.54 -1.24
N VAL A 51 -22.36 4.61 -0.78
CA VAL A 51 -21.18 5.21 -1.40
C VAL A 51 -20.01 5.06 -0.44
N VAL A 52 -18.90 4.55 -0.93
CA VAL A 52 -17.67 4.39 -0.17
C VAL A 52 -16.62 5.34 -0.76
N HIS A 53 -16.31 6.41 -0.03
CA HIS A 53 -15.21 7.31 -0.38
C HIS A 53 -13.88 6.68 0.02
N GLY A 54 -12.98 6.52 -0.93
CA GLY A 54 -11.69 5.88 -0.75
C GLY A 54 -10.51 6.82 -0.95
N GLN A 55 -9.49 6.69 -0.10
CA GLN A 55 -8.13 7.14 -0.35
C GLN A 55 -7.23 5.91 -0.30
N TRP A 56 -6.44 5.72 -1.33
CA TRP A 56 -5.51 4.61 -1.46
C TRP A 56 -4.11 5.13 -1.72
N ASP A 57 -3.26 5.06 -0.69
CA ASP A 57 -1.89 5.51 -0.75
C ASP A 57 -1.00 4.32 -1.11
N ILE A 58 -0.36 4.38 -2.27
CA ILE A 58 0.50 3.34 -2.84
C ILE A 58 1.92 3.89 -2.98
N ALA A 59 2.91 3.23 -2.39
CA ALA A 59 4.29 3.69 -2.43
C ALA A 59 4.80 3.86 -3.87
N LEU A 60 5.38 5.04 -4.18
CA LEU A 60 5.88 5.35 -5.52
C LEU A 60 6.98 4.38 -5.95
N ARG A 61 7.83 3.93 -5.02
CA ARG A 61 8.88 2.91 -5.29
C ARG A 61 8.30 1.59 -5.80
N ASP A 62 7.15 1.16 -5.23
CA ASP A 62 6.51 -0.12 -5.59
C ASP A 62 5.79 0.01 -6.94
N LEU A 63 5.18 1.19 -7.19
CA LEU A 63 4.60 1.52 -8.49
C LEU A 63 5.67 1.64 -9.57
N ASP A 64 6.83 2.24 -9.27
CA ASP A 64 7.95 2.31 -10.21
C ASP A 64 8.48 0.93 -10.57
N PHE A 65 8.63 0.06 -9.57
CA PHE A 65 9.03 -1.33 -9.81
C PHE A 65 8.09 -2.03 -10.81
N ALA A 66 6.77 -1.79 -10.69
CA ALA A 66 5.75 -2.42 -11.51
C ALA A 66 5.56 -1.75 -12.89
N LEU A 67 5.67 -0.42 -12.97
CA LEU A 67 5.22 0.38 -14.12
C LEU A 67 6.33 1.18 -14.80
N LYS A 68 7.54 1.26 -14.21
CA LYS A 68 8.67 2.05 -14.69
C LYS A 68 8.29 3.53 -14.82
N LEU A 69 8.08 4.17 -13.68
CA LEU A 69 7.67 5.58 -13.60
C LEU A 69 8.85 6.55 -13.73
N ASP A 70 10.07 6.11 -13.36
CA ASP A 70 11.31 6.88 -13.48
C ASP A 70 11.76 6.90 -14.95
N ASP A 71 11.28 7.90 -15.70
CA ASP A 71 11.53 8.03 -17.14
C ASP A 71 12.98 8.41 -17.45
N ASN A 72 13.64 9.13 -16.54
CA ASN A 72 15.00 9.65 -16.74
C ASN A 72 16.09 8.76 -16.12
N GLY A 73 15.72 7.78 -15.29
CA GLY A 73 16.62 6.80 -14.66
C GLY A 73 17.48 7.40 -13.55
N ASP A 74 17.04 8.48 -12.90
CA ASP A 74 17.80 9.15 -11.83
C ASP A 74 17.52 8.58 -10.43
N GLY A 75 16.62 7.59 -10.32
CA GLY A 75 16.23 6.91 -9.08
C GLY A 75 15.23 7.73 -8.25
N LYS A 76 14.60 8.76 -8.81
CA LYS A 76 13.61 9.60 -8.13
C LYS A 76 12.39 9.78 -9.01
N ILE A 77 11.22 9.51 -8.46
CA ILE A 77 9.97 9.78 -9.16
C ILE A 77 9.51 11.20 -8.79
N VAL A 78 9.58 12.11 -9.76
CA VAL A 78 9.10 13.48 -9.60
C VAL A 78 7.63 13.61 -10.04
N TRP A 79 6.98 14.70 -9.63
CA TRP A 79 5.57 14.94 -9.98
C TRP A 79 5.30 14.96 -11.49
N GLY A 80 6.27 15.41 -12.29
CA GLY A 80 6.16 15.43 -13.75
C GLY A 80 5.98 14.02 -14.33
N GLU A 81 6.80 13.08 -13.90
CA GLU A 81 6.77 11.68 -14.31
C GLU A 81 5.48 11.00 -13.84
N LEU A 82 5.12 11.17 -12.55
CA LEU A 82 3.87 10.61 -12.05
C LEU A 82 2.65 11.11 -12.84
N ARG A 83 2.64 12.38 -13.24
CA ARG A 83 1.56 12.94 -14.09
C ARG A 83 1.50 12.31 -15.47
N GLN A 84 2.64 12.03 -16.09
CA GLN A 84 2.68 11.36 -17.40
C GLN A 84 2.13 9.94 -17.32
N HIS A 85 2.38 9.25 -16.19
CA HIS A 85 1.94 7.90 -15.94
C HIS A 85 0.59 7.78 -15.19
N GLN A 86 -0.12 8.91 -14.97
CA GLN A 86 -1.35 8.96 -14.16
C GLN A 86 -2.38 7.92 -14.57
N LYS A 87 -2.58 7.75 -15.88
CA LYS A 87 -3.54 6.75 -16.39
C LYS A 87 -3.07 5.32 -16.13
N SER A 88 -1.80 5.03 -16.35
CA SER A 88 -1.22 3.70 -16.12
C SER A 88 -1.29 3.30 -14.65
N VAL A 89 -1.02 4.25 -13.76
CA VAL A 89 -1.15 4.05 -12.29
C VAL A 89 -2.60 3.77 -11.92
N SER A 90 -3.56 4.54 -12.44
CA SER A 90 -5.00 4.29 -12.20
C SER A 90 -5.44 2.93 -12.71
N ASP A 91 -5.16 2.62 -13.97
CA ASP A 91 -5.58 1.36 -14.58
C ASP A 91 -4.98 0.16 -13.84
N PHE A 92 -3.70 0.24 -13.47
CA PHE A 92 -3.02 -0.80 -12.71
C PHE A 92 -3.64 -0.99 -11.33
N ALA A 93 -3.79 0.10 -10.56
CA ALA A 93 -4.28 0.04 -9.19
C ALA A 93 -5.74 -0.43 -9.14
N TYR A 94 -6.64 0.24 -9.88
CA TYR A 94 -8.07 -0.10 -9.85
C TYR A 94 -8.38 -1.47 -10.47
N GLY A 95 -7.50 -2.00 -11.31
CA GLY A 95 -7.57 -3.39 -11.76
C GLY A 95 -7.26 -4.44 -10.69
N GLN A 96 -6.74 -4.02 -9.52
CA GLN A 96 -6.32 -4.91 -8.42
C GLN A 96 -7.24 -4.85 -7.19
N ILE A 97 -8.35 -4.12 -7.25
CA ILE A 97 -9.31 -4.00 -6.16
C ILE A 97 -10.75 -4.06 -6.66
N LEU A 98 -11.61 -4.75 -5.92
CA LEU A 98 -13.04 -4.79 -6.18
C LEU A 98 -13.80 -4.57 -4.88
N PHE A 99 -14.94 -3.91 -4.98
CA PHE A 99 -15.88 -3.71 -3.88
C PHE A 99 -17.22 -4.37 -4.19
N PHE A 100 -17.85 -4.97 -3.16
CA PHE A 100 -19.19 -5.54 -3.29
C PHE A 100 -20.02 -5.11 -2.09
N GLY A 101 -21.23 -4.62 -2.34
CA GLY A 101 -22.26 -4.37 -1.33
C GLY A 101 -23.24 -5.54 -1.30
N ASP A 102 -23.35 -6.28 -0.19
CA ASP A 102 -24.17 -7.48 -0.03
C ASP A 102 -24.04 -8.48 -1.19
N GLY A 103 -22.81 -8.61 -1.75
CA GLY A 103 -22.49 -9.52 -2.83
C GLY A 103 -22.69 -8.95 -4.25
N GLN A 104 -23.26 -7.76 -4.40
CA GLN A 104 -23.37 -7.06 -5.68
C GLN A 104 -22.16 -6.16 -5.92
N ALA A 105 -21.57 -6.20 -7.11
CA ALA A 105 -20.40 -5.38 -7.44
C ALA A 105 -20.76 -3.89 -7.38
N CYS A 106 -19.87 -3.11 -6.74
CA CYS A 106 -19.93 -1.66 -6.74
C CYS A 106 -19.03 -1.11 -7.84
N ARG A 107 -19.42 0.00 -8.46
CA ARG A 107 -18.67 0.67 -9.51
C ARG A 107 -17.64 1.61 -8.87
N ILE A 108 -16.38 1.51 -9.29
CA ILE A 108 -15.32 2.43 -8.85
C ILE A 108 -15.24 3.60 -9.83
N GLU A 109 -15.34 4.82 -9.28
CA GLU A 109 -15.16 6.07 -10.00
C GLU A 109 -13.93 6.81 -9.46
N PRO A 110 -12.80 6.85 -10.18
CA PRO A 110 -11.66 7.65 -9.82
C PRO A 110 -12.01 9.14 -9.78
N THR A 111 -11.63 9.85 -8.72
CA THR A 111 -11.96 11.27 -8.55
C THR A 111 -10.73 12.18 -8.65
N ARG A 112 -9.61 11.79 -8.04
CA ARG A 112 -8.40 12.62 -7.98
C ARG A 112 -7.17 11.75 -7.73
N GLN A 113 -6.00 12.23 -8.19
CA GLN A 113 -4.68 11.74 -7.75
C GLN A 113 -3.89 12.89 -7.11
N ALA A 114 -3.05 12.54 -6.15
CA ALA A 114 -2.13 13.43 -5.47
C ALA A 114 -0.86 12.68 -5.08
N VAL A 115 0.10 13.37 -4.48
CA VAL A 115 1.23 12.76 -3.76
C VAL A 115 1.01 12.99 -2.29
N ASP A 116 1.21 11.97 -1.49
CA ASP A 116 1.26 12.04 -0.04
C ASP A 116 2.61 11.54 0.46
N PHE A 117 2.97 11.88 1.70
CA PHE A 117 4.26 11.53 2.30
C PHE A 117 4.03 10.80 3.62
N HIS A 118 4.53 9.60 3.70
CA HIS A 118 4.61 8.80 4.91
C HIS A 118 6.06 8.80 5.45
N ALA A 119 6.27 8.24 6.62
CA ALA A 119 7.59 8.22 7.26
C ALA A 119 8.66 7.49 6.44
N ASP A 120 8.27 6.58 5.55
CA ASP A 120 9.12 5.71 4.74
C ASP A 120 9.20 6.14 3.26
N GLY A 121 8.53 7.22 2.85
CA GLY A 121 8.66 7.75 1.50
C GLY A 121 7.43 8.46 0.94
N ALA A 122 7.46 8.67 -0.38
CA ALA A 122 6.38 9.29 -1.13
C ALA A 122 5.40 8.23 -1.68
N TYR A 123 4.13 8.59 -1.71
CA TYR A 123 3.02 7.74 -2.13
C TYR A 123 2.16 8.42 -3.19
N ALA A 124 1.69 7.65 -4.16
CA ALA A 124 0.58 8.07 -5.00
C ALA A 124 -0.72 7.91 -4.20
N ALA A 125 -1.38 9.01 -3.89
CA ALA A 125 -2.69 9.02 -3.23
C ALA A 125 -3.79 9.02 -4.28
N LEU A 126 -4.49 7.90 -4.44
CA LEU A 126 -5.59 7.70 -5.37
C LEU A 126 -6.91 7.89 -4.61
N PHE A 127 -7.71 8.86 -5.01
CA PHE A 127 -9.04 9.10 -4.45
C PHE A 127 -10.10 8.57 -5.39
N PHE A 128 -11.12 7.93 -4.84
CA PHE A 128 -12.20 7.32 -5.61
C PHE A 128 -13.49 7.23 -4.81
N ASP A 129 -14.59 7.04 -5.52
CA ASP A 129 -15.87 6.64 -4.96
C ASP A 129 -16.21 5.23 -5.45
N ALA A 130 -16.59 4.33 -4.54
CA ALA A 130 -17.16 3.04 -4.90
C ALA A 130 -18.68 3.12 -4.64
N GLU A 131 -19.44 3.13 -5.73
CA GLU A 131 -20.90 3.25 -5.70
C GLU A 131 -21.55 1.87 -5.82
N CYS A 132 -22.33 1.49 -4.81
CA CYS A 132 -23.16 0.30 -4.81
C CYS A 132 -24.61 0.69 -5.12
N ASP A 133 -25.26 -0.04 -6.00
CA ASP A 133 -26.62 0.30 -6.51
C ASP A 133 -27.72 0.25 -5.44
N ALA A 134 -27.46 -0.37 -4.29
CA ALA A 134 -28.38 -0.46 -3.17
C ALA A 134 -27.70 -0.12 -1.83
N ALA A 135 -28.50 0.15 -0.80
CA ALA A 135 -28.00 0.25 0.57
C ALA A 135 -27.48 -1.11 1.05
N ALA A 136 -26.19 -1.19 1.30
CA ALA A 136 -25.53 -2.40 1.74
C ALA A 136 -25.42 -2.47 3.27
N LYS A 137 -25.56 -3.66 3.83
CA LYS A 137 -25.30 -3.97 5.23
C LYS A 137 -23.89 -4.54 5.45
N ARG A 138 -23.26 -5.00 4.39
CA ARG A 138 -21.91 -5.57 4.37
C ARG A 138 -21.17 -5.07 3.15
N LEU A 139 -19.95 -4.62 3.38
CA LEU A 139 -18.99 -4.31 2.33
C LEU A 139 -17.96 -5.45 2.25
N THR A 140 -17.79 -6.00 1.07
CA THR A 140 -16.68 -6.91 0.76
C THR A 140 -15.62 -6.14 -0.01
N VAL A 141 -14.36 -6.27 0.40
CA VAL A 141 -13.19 -5.74 -0.31
C VAL A 141 -12.37 -6.93 -0.79
N ASP A 142 -12.14 -7.03 -2.11
CA ASP A 142 -11.24 -8.02 -2.74
C ASP A 142 -10.02 -7.26 -3.29
N TYR A 143 -8.85 -7.48 -2.68
CA TYR A 143 -7.63 -6.70 -2.87
C TYR A 143 -6.51 -7.61 -3.34
N LYS A 144 -5.80 -7.21 -4.40
CA LYS A 144 -4.74 -8.03 -5.02
C LYS A 144 -3.49 -7.25 -5.42
N LEU A 145 -3.41 -5.95 -5.02
CA LEU A 145 -2.30 -5.09 -5.41
C LEU A 145 -0.96 -5.78 -5.09
N PHE A 146 -0.09 -5.85 -6.08
CA PHE A 146 1.26 -6.43 -6.04
C PHE A 146 1.36 -7.91 -5.66
N PHE A 147 0.32 -8.61 -5.23
CA PHE A 147 0.42 -10.00 -4.72
C PHE A 147 1.08 -10.99 -5.70
N ARG A 148 1.03 -10.69 -7.00
CA ARG A 148 1.67 -11.53 -8.04
C ARG A 148 3.15 -11.25 -8.22
N ILE A 149 3.64 -10.09 -7.81
CA ILE A 149 5.02 -9.63 -8.00
C ILE A 149 5.76 -9.51 -6.66
N ASP A 150 5.04 -9.26 -5.58
CA ASP A 150 5.56 -9.21 -4.21
C ASP A 150 4.58 -9.89 -3.24
N PRO A 151 4.78 -11.18 -2.91
CA PRO A 151 3.94 -11.88 -1.93
C PRO A 151 4.05 -11.34 -0.51
N SER A 152 5.07 -10.52 -0.21
CA SER A 152 5.23 -9.88 1.10
C SER A 152 4.40 -8.61 1.24
N HIS A 153 3.88 -8.05 0.13
CA HIS A 153 3.05 -6.84 0.13
C HIS A 153 1.84 -6.95 1.07
N ARG A 154 1.53 -5.83 1.74
CA ARG A 154 0.38 -5.71 2.64
C ARG A 154 -0.45 -4.48 2.30
N GLY A 155 -1.76 -4.65 2.29
CA GLY A 155 -2.72 -3.56 2.29
C GLY A 155 -3.21 -3.30 3.71
N ILE A 156 -2.96 -2.12 4.24
CA ILE A 156 -3.44 -1.71 5.56
C ILE A 156 -4.77 -0.99 5.36
N LEU A 157 -5.86 -1.67 5.71
CA LEU A 157 -7.20 -1.12 5.53
C LEU A 157 -7.74 -0.53 6.82
N VAL A 158 -8.28 0.69 6.71
CA VAL A 158 -9.11 1.36 7.73
C VAL A 158 -10.44 1.73 7.10
N LEU A 159 -11.54 1.19 7.63
CA LEU A 159 -12.90 1.55 7.22
C LEU A 159 -13.60 2.30 8.34
N ARG A 160 -14.22 3.42 8.01
CA ARG A 160 -15.04 4.26 8.90
C ARG A 160 -16.48 4.26 8.40
N SER A 161 -17.42 3.90 9.26
CA SER A 161 -18.85 3.94 8.98
C SER A 161 -19.55 4.46 10.23
N ALA A 162 -20.35 5.52 10.11
CA ALA A 162 -21.12 6.12 11.22
C ALA A 162 -20.41 5.99 12.59
N ASP A 163 -20.78 4.96 13.36
CA ASP A 163 -20.30 4.73 14.73
C ASP A 163 -19.21 3.64 14.82
N LYS A 164 -18.72 3.12 13.68
CA LYS A 164 -17.78 1.99 13.64
C LYS A 164 -16.49 2.35 12.92
N VAL A 165 -15.38 1.83 13.45
CA VAL A 165 -14.10 1.77 12.76
C VAL A 165 -13.66 0.32 12.70
N ALA A 166 -13.37 -0.18 11.50
CA ALA A 166 -12.80 -1.50 11.29
C ALA A 166 -11.41 -1.37 10.67
N THR A 167 -10.49 -2.24 11.05
CA THR A 167 -9.15 -2.32 10.49
C THR A 167 -8.85 -3.74 10.05
N ALA A 168 -8.08 -3.89 8.97
CA ALA A 168 -7.63 -5.19 8.51
C ALA A 168 -6.27 -5.09 7.80
N VAL A 169 -5.55 -6.21 7.79
CA VAL A 169 -4.35 -6.39 6.97
C VAL A 169 -4.71 -7.33 5.82
N LEU A 170 -4.62 -6.79 4.61
CA LEU A 170 -4.84 -7.51 3.37
C LEU A 170 -3.51 -8.13 2.91
N SER A 171 -3.54 -9.40 2.55
CA SER A 171 -2.37 -10.17 2.15
C SER A 171 -2.78 -11.26 1.17
N PRO A 172 -1.86 -11.98 0.50
CA PRO A 172 -2.23 -13.11 -0.35
C PRO A 172 -3.09 -14.18 0.36
N ALA A 173 -2.87 -14.38 1.67
CA ALA A 173 -3.66 -15.31 2.48
C ALA A 173 -5.00 -14.74 2.95
N ASN A 174 -5.16 -13.41 2.92
CA ASN A 174 -6.35 -12.68 3.35
C ASN A 174 -6.67 -11.56 2.35
N ALA A 175 -6.82 -11.93 1.08
CA ALA A 175 -7.04 -10.99 -0.01
C ALA A 175 -8.47 -10.43 -0.04
N LYS A 176 -9.42 -11.14 0.55
CA LYS A 176 -10.83 -10.79 0.56
C LYS A 176 -11.38 -10.75 1.97
N ILE A 177 -12.00 -9.65 2.33
CA ILE A 177 -12.61 -9.44 3.66
C ILE A 177 -14.03 -8.93 3.56
N ASP A 178 -14.85 -9.32 4.54
CA ASP A 178 -16.22 -8.85 4.71
C ASP A 178 -16.31 -7.97 5.97
N ILE A 179 -16.90 -6.79 5.83
CA ILE A 179 -17.04 -5.81 6.92
C ILE A 179 -18.51 -5.43 7.04
N GLY A 180 -19.10 -5.58 8.23
CA GLY A 180 -20.44 -5.10 8.53
C GLY A 180 -20.47 -3.57 8.63
N LEU A 181 -21.39 -2.95 7.91
CA LEU A 181 -21.62 -1.51 7.88
C LEU A 181 -22.58 -1.02 8.95
#